data_4239e566ef56fa5c27086efef7e1f400
#
_entry.id   4239e566ef56fa5c27086efef7e1f400
#
_cell.length_a   1.000
_cell.length_b   1.000
_cell.length_c   1.000
_cell.angle_alpha   90.00
_cell.angle_beta   90.00
_cell.angle_gamma   90.00
#
_symmetry.space_group_name_H-M   'P 1'
#
loop_
_entity.id
_entity.type
_entity.pdbx_description
1 polymer ?
#
loop_
_entity_poly.entity_id
_entity_poly.type
_entity_poly.pdbx_seq_one_letter_code
_entity_poly.pdbx_strand_id
1 'polypeptide(L)'
;MADRHLEQLLSILKSSGADAWEVTDTNERGWEFYFIRHRLDQHRTKAVDSFSVKVYKKLEDGKFLGSASATVSPDASEEEMRRIVDGLCRDAAYVRNPFYTLLSPSGDKPEAEPAPLDMKAVSEAFLQAMSSVPETETEDLNSYEIFVSEIRRRFLNSNGIDVTSVYPSSMVEAVINARRDGHEIELYRLFNSGTCNREQLTQELAETLAWGRDRLTASPTPALGKADVVFSTDPAKELYMYFIDRLHTTLVYRGMSDWKTGDTVAPENLTLRAVKTLPNSSRNTAWDDEGAPIRDLTLINGGKAVSYWGGRQFSQYLGLESSFEANNFTVSGGTESAAELRTGDFLEVVEFSDFQVDFITGDLAGEIRLAYLHRDGKVTPVSGGSVSGNIRELLDGFRFSKETRQYDCLLIPAVTRLRGVTVTGAENG
;
A
#
# COMPACT_ATOMS: atom_id res chain seq x y z
N MET A 1 -30.92 -8.30 6.88
CA MET A 1 -30.74 -9.66 6.32
C MET A 1 -29.33 -10.17 6.61
N ALA A 2 -28.29 -9.41 6.39
CA ALA A 2 -26.89 -9.84 6.65
C ALA A 2 -26.65 -10.36 8.08
N ASP A 3 -27.15 -9.66 9.12
CA ASP A 3 -27.00 -10.11 10.52
C ASP A 3 -27.55 -11.51 10.77
N ARG A 4 -28.70 -11.85 10.17
CA ARG A 4 -29.30 -13.19 10.33
C ARG A 4 -28.43 -14.28 9.71
N HIS A 5 -27.82 -14.03 8.56
CA HIS A 5 -26.95 -15.00 7.89
C HIS A 5 -25.63 -15.17 8.63
N LEU A 6 -25.09 -14.07 9.19
CA LEU A 6 -23.92 -14.13 10.08
C LEU A 6 -24.23 -14.97 11.34
N GLU A 7 -25.36 -14.73 12.00
CA GLU A 7 -25.78 -15.55 13.18
C GLU A 7 -25.91 -17.03 12.83
N GLN A 8 -26.44 -17.34 11.65
CA GLN A 8 -26.58 -18.70 11.15
C GLN A 8 -25.21 -19.35 10.91
N LEU A 9 -24.29 -18.64 10.24
CA LEU A 9 -22.91 -19.09 10.02
C LEU A 9 -22.18 -19.34 11.35
N LEU A 10 -22.31 -18.42 12.32
CA LEU A 10 -21.72 -18.59 13.65
C LEU A 10 -22.31 -19.79 14.40
N SER A 11 -23.60 -20.09 14.23
CA SER A 11 -24.22 -21.27 14.80
C SER A 11 -23.68 -22.57 14.19
N ILE A 12 -23.46 -22.58 12.86
CA ILE A 12 -22.85 -23.71 12.15
C ILE A 12 -21.41 -23.92 12.65
N LEU A 13 -20.60 -22.85 12.73
CA LEU A 13 -19.22 -22.92 13.21
C LEU A 13 -19.12 -23.45 14.64
N LYS A 14 -19.99 -23.00 15.55
CA LYS A 14 -20.05 -23.48 16.94
C LYS A 14 -20.41 -24.94 17.06
N SER A 15 -21.20 -25.48 16.11
CA SER A 15 -21.60 -26.88 16.08
C SER A 15 -20.75 -27.76 15.16
N SER A 16 -19.76 -27.18 14.47
CA SER A 16 -18.88 -27.87 13.53
C SER A 16 -17.77 -28.67 14.22
N GLY A 17 -17.02 -29.41 13.44
CA GLY A 17 -15.82 -30.11 13.91
C GLY A 17 -14.58 -29.21 14.08
N ALA A 18 -14.68 -27.88 13.96
CA ALA A 18 -13.56 -26.96 14.16
C ALA A 18 -13.17 -26.85 15.64
N ASP A 19 -11.86 -26.80 15.95
CA ASP A 19 -11.37 -26.54 17.31
C ASP A 19 -11.34 -25.06 17.66
N ALA A 20 -11.23 -24.22 16.61
CA ALA A 20 -11.37 -22.75 16.68
C ALA A 20 -11.76 -22.22 15.29
N TRP A 21 -12.24 -20.99 15.26
CA TRP A 21 -12.63 -20.33 14.02
C TRP A 21 -12.47 -18.79 14.10
N GLU A 22 -12.38 -18.17 12.93
CA GLU A 22 -12.40 -16.74 12.70
C GLU A 22 -13.38 -16.44 11.58
N VAL A 23 -14.10 -15.32 11.69
CA VAL A 23 -15.03 -14.82 10.68
C VAL A 23 -14.78 -13.33 10.51
N THR A 24 -14.62 -12.88 9.27
CA THR A 24 -14.64 -11.47 8.90
C THR A 24 -15.89 -11.22 8.06
N ASP A 25 -16.80 -10.38 8.56
CA ASP A 25 -17.94 -9.85 7.83
C ASP A 25 -17.56 -8.51 7.25
N THR A 26 -17.54 -8.41 5.93
CA THR A 26 -17.19 -7.20 5.19
C THR A 26 -18.41 -6.69 4.43
N ASN A 27 -18.76 -5.43 4.68
CA ASN A 27 -19.81 -4.71 3.96
C ASN A 27 -19.19 -3.50 3.28
N GLU A 28 -19.21 -3.46 1.97
CA GLU A 28 -18.75 -2.33 1.18
C GLU A 28 -19.93 -1.62 0.53
N ARG A 29 -19.99 -0.30 0.69
CA ARG A 29 -20.98 0.57 0.08
C ARG A 29 -20.26 1.69 -0.63
N GLY A 30 -20.53 1.88 -1.93
CA GLY A 30 -19.75 2.81 -2.73
C GLY A 30 -20.51 3.43 -3.88
N TRP A 31 -19.91 4.49 -4.42
CA TRP A 31 -20.28 5.15 -5.65
C TRP A 31 -19.12 5.11 -6.63
N GLU A 32 -19.43 4.87 -7.90
CA GLU A 32 -18.47 4.78 -8.99
C GLU A 32 -18.91 5.75 -10.09
N PHE A 33 -17.97 6.60 -10.52
CA PHE A 33 -18.21 7.62 -11.55
C PHE A 33 -17.20 7.40 -12.67
N TYR A 34 -17.69 7.36 -13.89
CA TYR A 34 -16.91 7.15 -15.11
C TYR A 34 -17.05 8.37 -16.01
N PHE A 35 -15.94 8.99 -16.36
CA PHE A 35 -15.90 10.19 -17.16
C PHE A 35 -15.12 9.97 -18.46
N ILE A 36 -15.68 10.47 -19.56
CA ILE A 36 -14.96 10.67 -20.82
C ILE A 36 -14.76 12.17 -20.96
N ARG A 37 -13.51 12.59 -20.86
CA ARG A 37 -13.16 13.99 -20.59
C ARG A 37 -13.90 14.48 -19.33
N HIS A 38 -14.57 15.61 -19.38
CA HIS A 38 -15.35 16.13 -18.24
C HIS A 38 -16.84 15.78 -18.30
N ARG A 39 -17.24 14.87 -19.20
CA ARG A 39 -18.62 14.43 -19.30
C ARG A 39 -18.82 13.12 -18.56
N LEU A 40 -19.73 13.12 -17.57
CA LEU A 40 -20.14 11.90 -16.90
C LEU A 40 -20.79 10.94 -17.91
N ASP A 41 -20.20 9.77 -18.08
CA ASP A 41 -20.69 8.70 -18.94
C ASP A 41 -21.54 7.71 -18.15
N GLN A 42 -21.04 7.25 -17.01
CA GLN A 42 -21.74 6.31 -16.14
C GLN A 42 -21.60 6.70 -14.66
N HIS A 43 -22.66 6.37 -13.92
CA HIS A 43 -22.65 6.40 -12.46
C HIS A 43 -23.25 5.09 -11.95
N ARG A 44 -22.55 4.43 -11.05
CA ARG A 44 -22.97 3.17 -10.45
C ARG A 44 -22.95 3.27 -8.93
N THR A 45 -23.76 2.44 -8.29
CA THR A 45 -23.68 2.20 -6.85
C THR A 45 -23.11 0.82 -6.62
N LYS A 46 -22.24 0.69 -5.62
CA LYS A 46 -21.66 -0.56 -5.18
C LYS A 46 -22.25 -0.96 -3.82
N ALA A 47 -22.69 -2.20 -3.70
CA ALA A 47 -23.13 -2.79 -2.44
C ALA A 47 -22.70 -4.26 -2.44
N VAL A 48 -21.60 -4.55 -1.75
CA VAL A 48 -21.01 -5.89 -1.68
C VAL A 48 -20.90 -6.32 -0.24
N ASP A 49 -21.41 -7.50 0.05
CA ASP A 49 -21.31 -8.15 1.36
C ASP A 49 -20.59 -9.48 1.18
N SER A 50 -19.72 -9.86 2.10
CA SER A 50 -19.02 -11.14 2.08
C SER A 50 -18.62 -11.59 3.47
N PHE A 51 -18.57 -12.93 3.68
CA PHE A 51 -17.99 -13.53 4.86
C PHE A 51 -16.69 -14.25 4.47
N SER A 52 -15.58 -13.91 5.11
CA SER A 52 -14.37 -14.72 5.09
C SER A 52 -14.36 -15.60 6.34
N VAL A 53 -14.27 -16.90 6.15
CA VAL A 53 -14.29 -17.90 7.24
C VAL A 53 -12.97 -18.63 7.26
N LYS A 54 -12.36 -18.73 8.43
CA LYS A 54 -11.17 -19.54 8.66
C LYS A 54 -11.41 -20.46 9.84
N VAL A 55 -11.15 -21.75 9.65
CA VAL A 55 -11.28 -22.76 10.69
C VAL A 55 -9.92 -23.33 11.07
N TYR A 56 -9.82 -23.85 12.28
CA TYR A 56 -8.60 -24.38 12.83
C TYR A 56 -8.84 -25.79 13.40
N LYS A 57 -7.82 -26.66 13.26
CA LYS A 57 -7.76 -28.01 13.82
C LYS A 57 -6.49 -28.21 14.62
N LYS A 58 -6.61 -28.64 15.88
CA LYS A 58 -5.49 -29.06 16.70
C LYS A 58 -5.08 -30.46 16.29
N LEU A 59 -3.82 -30.66 16.00
CA LEU A 59 -3.25 -31.92 15.54
C LEU A 59 -2.12 -32.37 16.47
N GLU A 60 -1.94 -33.70 16.58
CA GLU A 60 -0.85 -34.32 17.35
C GLU A 60 -0.73 -33.78 18.78
N ASP A 61 -1.82 -33.90 19.55
CA ASP A 61 -1.93 -33.44 20.95
C ASP A 61 -1.58 -31.94 21.13
N GLY A 62 -1.90 -31.12 20.12
CA GLY A 62 -1.71 -29.67 20.17
C GLY A 62 -0.30 -29.19 19.77
N LYS A 63 0.53 -30.03 19.16
CA LYS A 63 1.81 -29.60 18.59
C LYS A 63 1.64 -28.76 17.34
N PHE A 64 0.60 -29.02 16.58
CA PHE A 64 0.32 -28.32 15.33
C PHE A 64 -1.10 -27.73 15.34
N LEU A 65 -1.25 -26.65 14.60
CA LEU A 65 -2.53 -25.99 14.32
C LEU A 65 -2.74 -25.94 12.81
N GLY A 66 -3.61 -26.80 12.30
CA GLY A 66 -4.02 -26.74 10.90
C GLY A 66 -5.05 -25.66 10.69
N SER A 67 -5.09 -25.06 9.51
CA SER A 67 -6.09 -24.07 9.14
C SER A 67 -6.49 -24.16 7.68
N ALA A 68 -7.74 -23.81 7.40
CA ALA A 68 -8.28 -23.63 6.05
C ALA A 68 -9.26 -22.46 6.04
N SER A 69 -9.37 -21.76 4.92
CA SER A 69 -10.23 -20.59 4.77
C SER A 69 -10.99 -20.60 3.45
N ALA A 70 -12.17 -20.00 3.46
CA ALA A 70 -12.98 -19.74 2.26
C ALA A 70 -13.82 -18.47 2.43
N THR A 71 -14.21 -17.89 1.30
CA THR A 71 -15.26 -16.86 1.26
C THR A 71 -16.62 -17.55 1.16
N VAL A 72 -17.58 -17.10 1.97
CA VAL A 72 -18.96 -17.57 1.98
C VAL A 72 -19.86 -16.40 1.54
N SER A 73 -20.73 -16.66 0.55
CA SER A 73 -21.73 -15.65 0.15
C SER A 73 -22.73 -15.44 1.28
N PRO A 74 -23.11 -14.20 1.59
CA PRO A 74 -24.19 -13.92 2.53
C PRO A 74 -25.55 -14.52 2.10
N ASP A 75 -25.73 -14.79 0.81
CA ASP A 75 -26.94 -15.42 0.25
C ASP A 75 -26.89 -16.96 0.24
N ALA A 76 -25.80 -17.56 0.71
CA ALA A 76 -25.66 -19.01 0.76
C ALA A 76 -26.71 -19.63 1.68
N SER A 77 -27.28 -20.75 1.24
CA SER A 77 -28.19 -21.53 2.07
C SER A 77 -27.48 -22.14 3.28
N GLU A 78 -28.24 -22.48 4.32
CA GLU A 78 -27.68 -23.17 5.50
C GLU A 78 -26.94 -24.46 5.14
N GLU A 79 -27.47 -25.21 4.21
CA GLU A 79 -26.85 -26.46 3.73
C GLU A 79 -25.51 -26.18 3.05
N GLU A 80 -25.44 -25.13 2.24
CA GLU A 80 -24.22 -24.75 1.57
C GLU A 80 -23.17 -24.21 2.55
N MET A 81 -23.55 -23.34 3.49
CA MET A 81 -22.67 -22.88 4.57
C MET A 81 -22.09 -24.05 5.35
N ARG A 82 -22.93 -25.00 5.72
CA ARG A 82 -22.53 -26.23 6.45
C ARG A 82 -21.56 -27.06 5.62
N ARG A 83 -21.84 -27.28 4.35
CA ARG A 83 -20.98 -28.03 3.43
C ARG A 83 -19.58 -27.36 3.30
N ILE A 84 -19.54 -26.03 3.21
CA ILE A 84 -18.29 -25.26 3.15
C ILE A 84 -17.50 -25.43 4.46
N VAL A 85 -18.14 -25.20 5.62
CA VAL A 85 -17.48 -25.33 6.93
C VAL A 85 -16.95 -26.75 7.17
N ASP A 86 -17.73 -27.80 6.82
CA ASP A 86 -17.29 -29.19 6.94
C ASP A 86 -16.10 -29.47 5.99
N GLY A 87 -16.09 -28.86 4.79
CA GLY A 87 -14.97 -28.92 3.86
C GLY A 87 -13.71 -28.32 4.49
N LEU A 88 -13.82 -27.12 5.02
CA LEU A 88 -12.70 -26.42 5.68
C LEU A 88 -12.15 -27.22 6.88
N CYS A 89 -13.03 -27.85 7.69
CA CYS A 89 -12.58 -28.69 8.80
C CYS A 89 -11.77 -29.91 8.31
N ARG A 90 -12.16 -30.53 7.18
CA ARG A 90 -11.38 -31.62 6.58
C ARG A 90 -10.03 -31.12 6.05
N ASP A 91 -10.02 -29.99 5.33
CA ASP A 91 -8.82 -29.44 4.71
C ASP A 91 -7.81 -28.98 5.77
N ALA A 92 -8.29 -28.34 6.84
CA ALA A 92 -7.46 -27.93 7.98
C ALA A 92 -6.73 -29.11 8.64
N ALA A 93 -7.29 -30.33 8.60
CA ALA A 93 -6.66 -31.51 9.16
C ALA A 93 -5.39 -31.98 8.43
N TYR A 94 -5.14 -31.47 7.21
CA TYR A 94 -3.95 -31.80 6.43
C TYR A 94 -2.84 -30.74 6.51
N VAL A 95 -3.11 -29.59 7.13
CA VAL A 95 -2.14 -28.49 7.26
C VAL A 95 -1.46 -28.59 8.62
N ARG A 96 -0.12 -28.57 8.65
CA ARG A 96 0.69 -28.66 9.88
C ARG A 96 1.51 -27.41 10.08
N ASN A 97 0.92 -26.38 10.69
CA ASN A 97 1.66 -25.24 11.20
C ASN A 97 2.04 -25.51 12.67
N PRO A 98 3.22 -25.11 13.15
CA PRO A 98 3.50 -25.11 14.59
C PRO A 98 2.36 -24.43 15.34
N PHE A 99 2.06 -24.92 16.55
CA PHE A 99 0.94 -24.38 17.32
C PHE A 99 1.16 -22.91 17.68
N TYR A 100 0.12 -22.11 17.58
CA TYR A 100 0.00 -20.75 18.09
C TYR A 100 -1.40 -20.50 18.63
N THR A 101 -1.54 -19.48 19.49
CA THR A 101 -2.85 -19.15 20.07
C THR A 101 -3.52 -18.02 19.33
N LEU A 102 -4.81 -18.15 19.04
CA LEU A 102 -5.62 -17.06 18.53
C LEU A 102 -5.77 -15.94 19.57
N LEU A 103 -6.06 -14.74 19.10
CA LEU A 103 -6.29 -13.59 19.97
C LEU A 103 -7.48 -13.85 20.91
N SER A 104 -7.32 -13.43 22.16
CA SER A 104 -8.37 -13.41 23.19
C SER A 104 -8.60 -11.97 23.67
N PRO A 105 -9.79 -11.64 24.15
CA PRO A 105 -10.08 -10.30 24.67
C PRO A 105 -9.08 -9.88 25.77
N SER A 106 -8.50 -8.69 25.62
CA SER A 106 -7.56 -8.11 26.60
C SER A 106 -8.25 -7.31 27.70
N GLY A 107 -9.57 -7.14 27.62
CA GLY A 107 -10.35 -6.27 28.52
C GLY A 107 -10.39 -4.81 28.08
N ASP A 108 -9.68 -4.45 27.02
CA ASP A 108 -9.77 -3.13 26.40
C ASP A 108 -11.17 -2.93 25.81
N LYS A 109 -11.76 -1.77 26.06
CA LYS A 109 -13.05 -1.43 25.47
C LYS A 109 -12.83 -1.09 23.99
N PRO A 110 -13.66 -1.64 23.09
CA PRO A 110 -13.60 -1.22 21.69
C PRO A 110 -13.82 0.29 21.60
N GLU A 111 -13.08 0.93 20.69
CA GLU A 111 -13.33 2.32 20.34
C GLU A 111 -14.73 2.44 19.73
N ALA A 112 -15.37 3.59 19.93
CA ALA A 112 -16.65 3.88 19.27
C ALA A 112 -16.46 3.82 17.74
N GLU A 113 -17.41 3.22 17.04
CA GLU A 113 -17.41 3.24 15.58
C GLU A 113 -17.38 4.70 15.10
N PRO A 114 -16.56 5.03 14.08
CA PRO A 114 -16.56 6.37 13.50
C PRO A 114 -17.92 6.68 12.87
N ALA A 115 -18.21 7.96 12.71
CA ALA A 115 -19.41 8.38 11.98
C ALA A 115 -19.38 7.85 10.54
N PRO A 116 -20.53 7.50 9.94
CA PRO A 116 -20.61 7.10 8.55
C PRO A 116 -19.97 8.13 7.61
N LEU A 117 -19.35 7.66 6.54
CA LEU A 117 -18.70 8.52 5.55
C LEU A 117 -19.75 9.39 4.84
N ASP A 118 -19.51 10.69 4.79
CA ASP A 118 -20.26 11.57 3.90
C ASP A 118 -19.79 11.33 2.44
N MET A 119 -20.34 10.29 1.83
CA MET A 119 -20.05 9.88 0.46
C MET A 119 -20.18 11.04 -0.55
N LYS A 120 -21.16 11.91 -0.33
CA LYS A 120 -21.40 13.05 -1.20
C LYS A 120 -20.27 14.07 -1.09
N ALA A 121 -19.91 14.49 0.11
CA ALA A 121 -18.84 15.45 0.32
C ALA A 121 -17.49 14.93 -0.20
N VAL A 122 -17.18 13.65 0.02
CA VAL A 122 -15.95 13.02 -0.50
C VAL A 122 -15.95 12.96 -2.03
N SER A 123 -17.06 12.55 -2.65
CA SER A 123 -17.18 12.52 -4.11
C SER A 123 -17.06 13.91 -4.73
N GLU A 124 -17.73 14.92 -4.14
CA GLU A 124 -17.63 16.31 -4.59
C GLU A 124 -16.20 16.85 -4.49
N ALA A 125 -15.44 16.48 -3.47
CA ALA A 125 -14.04 16.89 -3.34
C ALA A 125 -13.17 16.31 -4.47
N PHE A 126 -13.35 15.04 -4.84
CA PHE A 126 -12.67 14.43 -6.00
C PHE A 126 -13.08 15.10 -7.32
N LEU A 127 -14.38 15.30 -7.54
CA LEU A 127 -14.88 15.98 -8.75
C LEU A 127 -14.32 17.41 -8.88
N GLN A 128 -14.21 18.14 -7.78
CA GLN A 128 -13.61 19.46 -7.78
C GLN A 128 -12.09 19.42 -8.06
N ALA A 129 -11.36 18.42 -7.54
CA ALA A 129 -9.95 18.24 -7.86
C ALA A 129 -9.75 18.00 -9.35
N MET A 130 -10.51 17.07 -9.94
CA MET A 130 -10.45 16.73 -11.37
C MET A 130 -10.79 17.93 -12.26
N SER A 131 -11.83 18.72 -11.92
CA SER A 131 -12.23 19.91 -12.68
C SER A 131 -11.27 21.10 -12.53
N SER A 132 -10.35 21.05 -11.58
CA SER A 132 -9.35 22.10 -11.32
C SER A 132 -8.01 21.83 -12.02
N VAL A 133 -7.88 20.71 -12.72
CA VAL A 133 -6.65 20.36 -13.46
C VAL A 133 -6.44 21.36 -14.59
N PRO A 134 -5.23 21.94 -14.73
CA PRO A 134 -4.96 23.01 -15.73
C PRO A 134 -4.69 22.40 -17.13
N GLU A 135 -5.74 21.98 -17.82
CA GLU A 135 -5.66 21.44 -19.17
C GLU A 135 -5.35 22.49 -20.23
N THR A 136 -4.79 22.04 -21.34
CA THR A 136 -4.54 22.86 -22.54
C THR A 136 -5.17 22.20 -23.77
N GLU A 137 -4.99 22.79 -24.97
CA GLU A 137 -5.42 22.17 -26.21
C GLU A 137 -4.62 20.91 -26.55
N THR A 138 -3.41 20.77 -26.01
CA THR A 138 -2.46 19.69 -26.30
C THR A 138 -2.30 18.70 -25.16
N GLU A 139 -2.65 19.06 -23.93
CA GLU A 139 -2.61 18.18 -22.77
C GLU A 139 -3.97 18.20 -22.06
N ASP A 140 -4.63 17.05 -21.98
CA ASP A 140 -5.96 16.91 -21.37
C ASP A 140 -6.17 15.59 -20.63
N LEU A 141 -7.21 15.54 -19.79
CA LEU A 141 -7.76 14.33 -19.21
C LEU A 141 -8.64 13.63 -20.25
N ASN A 142 -8.17 12.54 -20.84
CA ASN A 142 -8.92 11.76 -21.83
C ASN A 142 -10.12 11.05 -21.17
N SER A 143 -9.86 10.36 -20.06
CA SER A 143 -10.88 9.73 -19.25
C SER A 143 -10.42 9.63 -17.80
N TYR A 144 -11.37 9.52 -16.89
CA TYR A 144 -11.07 9.23 -15.51
C TYR A 144 -12.23 8.53 -14.81
N GLU A 145 -11.89 7.77 -13.79
CA GLU A 145 -12.83 7.05 -12.97
C GLU A 145 -12.61 7.42 -11.51
N ILE A 146 -13.67 7.58 -10.75
CA ILE A 146 -13.64 7.89 -9.32
C ILE A 146 -14.47 6.86 -8.59
N PHE A 147 -13.83 6.17 -7.66
CA PHE A 147 -14.46 5.19 -6.78
C PHE A 147 -14.40 5.71 -5.35
N VAL A 148 -15.53 5.80 -4.68
CA VAL A 148 -15.62 6.22 -3.28
C VAL A 148 -16.42 5.19 -2.53
N SER A 149 -15.83 4.54 -1.54
CA SER A 149 -16.46 3.51 -0.73
C SER A 149 -16.28 3.75 0.76
N GLU A 150 -17.29 3.35 1.54
CA GLU A 150 -17.16 3.06 2.95
C GLU A 150 -17.11 1.55 3.14
N ILE A 151 -16.14 1.08 3.89
CA ILE A 151 -15.98 -0.32 4.23
C ILE A 151 -16.24 -0.48 5.73
N ARG A 152 -17.22 -1.32 6.07
CA ARG A 152 -17.47 -1.80 7.42
C ARG A 152 -16.98 -3.24 7.51
N ARG A 153 -16.03 -3.50 8.39
CA ARG A 153 -15.42 -4.79 8.60
C ARG A 153 -15.55 -5.20 10.06
N ARG A 154 -16.29 -6.28 10.32
CA ARG A 154 -16.45 -6.87 11.65
C ARG A 154 -15.70 -8.19 11.71
N PHE A 155 -14.78 -8.28 12.65
CA PHE A 155 -14.01 -9.51 12.90
C PHE A 155 -14.49 -10.17 14.20
N LEU A 156 -14.72 -11.48 14.11
CA LEU A 156 -15.12 -12.32 15.23
C LEU A 156 -14.24 -13.57 15.29
N ASN A 157 -13.97 -14.06 16.50
CA ASN A 157 -13.31 -15.36 16.64
C ASN A 157 -13.93 -16.19 17.77
N SER A 158 -13.57 -17.48 17.79
CA SER A 158 -14.07 -18.45 18.79
C SER A 158 -13.62 -18.15 20.22
N ASN A 159 -12.62 -17.28 20.44
CA ASN A 159 -12.14 -16.87 21.76
C ASN A 159 -12.92 -15.67 22.34
N GLY A 160 -13.86 -15.11 21.59
CA GLY A 160 -14.75 -14.03 22.05
C GLY A 160 -14.30 -12.64 21.62
N ILE A 161 -13.40 -12.50 20.66
CA ILE A 161 -13.17 -11.24 19.95
C ILE A 161 -14.40 -10.93 19.10
N ASP A 162 -14.83 -9.69 19.14
CA ASP A 162 -15.89 -9.12 18.30
C ASP A 162 -15.61 -7.62 18.18
N VAL A 163 -14.99 -7.21 17.07
CA VAL A 163 -14.52 -5.86 16.84
C VAL A 163 -14.90 -5.40 15.44
N THR A 164 -15.20 -4.10 15.31
CA THR A 164 -15.60 -3.50 14.03
C THR A 164 -14.68 -2.35 13.68
N SER A 165 -14.28 -2.28 12.42
CA SER A 165 -13.64 -1.12 11.80
C SER A 165 -14.55 -0.57 10.71
N VAL A 166 -14.66 0.77 10.64
CA VAL A 166 -15.33 1.47 9.53
C VAL A 166 -14.33 2.48 8.99
N TYR A 167 -14.09 2.43 7.71
CA TYR A 167 -13.08 3.29 7.08
C TYR A 167 -13.42 3.59 5.62
N PRO A 168 -12.99 4.77 5.11
CA PRO A 168 -13.15 5.12 3.71
C PRO A 168 -12.12 4.39 2.84
N SER A 169 -12.50 4.09 1.60
CA SER A 169 -11.59 3.62 0.56
C SER A 169 -11.98 4.26 -0.75
N SER A 170 -11.06 5.03 -1.33
CA SER A 170 -11.30 5.74 -2.59
C SER A 170 -10.16 5.50 -3.55
N MET A 171 -10.48 5.55 -4.83
CA MET A 171 -9.52 5.39 -5.91
C MET A 171 -9.88 6.35 -7.05
N VAL A 172 -8.86 6.96 -7.64
CA VAL A 172 -9.00 7.69 -8.90
C VAL A 172 -8.07 7.06 -9.93
N GLU A 173 -8.62 6.65 -11.05
CA GLU A 173 -7.86 6.30 -12.24
C GLU A 173 -7.99 7.44 -13.25
N ALA A 174 -6.89 7.84 -13.87
CA ALA A 174 -6.89 8.89 -14.86
C ALA A 174 -5.99 8.54 -16.05
N VAL A 175 -6.50 8.75 -17.25
CA VAL A 175 -5.75 8.68 -18.50
C VAL A 175 -5.58 10.09 -19.03
N ILE A 176 -4.31 10.50 -19.15
CA ILE A 176 -3.91 11.82 -19.59
C ILE A 176 -3.34 11.70 -21.00
N ASN A 177 -3.80 12.54 -21.92
CA ASN A 177 -3.25 12.62 -23.26
C ASN A 177 -2.33 13.83 -23.39
N ALA A 178 -1.25 13.64 -24.12
CA ALA A 178 -0.41 14.73 -24.63
C ALA A 178 -0.19 14.58 -26.13
N ARG A 179 -0.29 15.70 -26.88
CA ARG A 179 -0.24 15.72 -28.34
C ARG A 179 0.75 16.76 -28.83
N ARG A 180 1.52 16.39 -29.86
CA ARG A 180 2.45 17.30 -30.54
C ARG A 180 2.76 16.82 -31.95
N ASP A 181 2.66 17.72 -32.93
CA ASP A 181 3.06 17.48 -34.32
C ASP A 181 2.47 16.17 -34.90
N GLY A 182 1.20 15.85 -34.57
CA GLY A 182 0.53 14.62 -35.02
C GLY A 182 0.88 13.37 -34.23
N HIS A 183 1.73 13.45 -33.24
CA HIS A 183 2.02 12.38 -32.29
C HIS A 183 1.15 12.55 -31.03
N GLU A 184 0.70 11.43 -30.48
CA GLU A 184 -0.07 11.38 -29.24
C GLU A 184 0.49 10.29 -28.34
N ILE A 185 0.55 10.58 -27.04
CA ILE A 185 0.86 9.62 -26.01
C ILE A 185 -0.15 9.68 -24.88
N GLU A 186 -0.32 8.56 -24.21
CA GLU A 186 -1.17 8.44 -23.03
C GLU A 186 -0.30 8.14 -21.81
N LEU A 187 -0.66 8.73 -20.67
CA LEU A 187 -0.11 8.43 -19.35
C LEU A 187 -1.25 7.96 -18.47
N TYR A 188 -1.07 6.83 -17.84
CA TYR A 188 -2.01 6.28 -16.85
C TYR A 188 -1.56 6.63 -15.44
N ARG A 189 -2.50 7.07 -14.62
CA ARG A 189 -2.27 7.37 -13.20
C ARG A 189 -3.31 6.71 -12.33
N LEU A 190 -2.85 6.15 -11.21
CA LEU A 190 -3.69 5.54 -10.18
C LEU A 190 -3.40 6.19 -8.83
N PHE A 191 -4.45 6.72 -8.19
CA PHE A 191 -4.37 7.35 -6.88
C PHE A 191 -5.29 6.63 -5.91
N ASN A 192 -4.72 6.05 -4.85
CA ASN A 192 -5.46 5.44 -3.76
C ASN A 192 -5.46 6.38 -2.55
N SER A 193 -6.59 6.48 -1.86
CA SER A 193 -6.74 7.24 -0.62
C SER A 193 -8.04 6.85 0.10
N GLY A 194 -8.20 7.23 1.35
CA GLY A 194 -9.49 7.13 2.03
C GLY A 194 -10.43 8.26 1.62
N THR A 195 -9.93 9.50 1.70
CA THR A 195 -10.66 10.72 1.31
C THR A 195 -9.77 11.60 0.45
N CYS A 196 -10.35 12.60 -0.22
CA CYS A 196 -9.64 13.42 -1.19
C CYS A 196 -8.75 14.49 -0.52
N ASN A 197 -7.44 14.45 -0.79
CA ASN A 197 -6.57 15.62 -0.67
C ASN A 197 -6.60 16.37 -2.02
N ARG A 198 -7.47 17.37 -2.12
CA ARG A 198 -7.71 18.11 -3.37
C ARG A 198 -6.46 18.76 -3.93
N GLU A 199 -5.69 19.44 -3.08
CA GLU A 199 -4.51 20.17 -3.50
C GLU A 199 -3.46 19.21 -4.08
N GLN A 200 -3.16 18.13 -3.36
CA GLN A 200 -2.19 17.13 -3.81
C GLN A 200 -2.63 16.45 -5.11
N LEU A 201 -3.89 16.02 -5.22
CA LEU A 201 -4.40 15.34 -6.42
C LEU A 201 -4.35 16.26 -7.65
N THR A 202 -4.81 17.51 -7.50
CA THR A 202 -4.74 18.50 -8.60
C THR A 202 -3.30 18.77 -9.03
N GLN A 203 -2.38 18.91 -8.07
CA GLN A 203 -0.96 19.10 -8.35
C GLN A 203 -0.34 17.89 -9.08
N GLU A 204 -0.60 16.67 -8.62
CA GLU A 204 -0.07 15.44 -9.25
C GLU A 204 -0.57 15.24 -10.67
N LEU A 205 -1.82 15.60 -10.94
CA LEU A 205 -2.37 15.57 -12.30
C LEU A 205 -1.76 16.68 -13.19
N ALA A 206 -1.56 17.88 -12.65
CA ALA A 206 -0.89 18.97 -13.36
C ALA A 206 0.57 18.61 -13.70
N GLU A 207 1.29 17.99 -12.77
CA GLU A 207 2.65 17.46 -13.01
C GLU A 207 2.61 16.40 -14.13
N THR A 208 1.62 15.50 -14.13
CA THR A 208 1.49 14.46 -15.15
C THR A 208 1.19 15.01 -16.54
N LEU A 209 0.37 16.07 -16.66
CA LEU A 209 0.17 16.77 -17.94
C LEU A 209 1.51 17.35 -18.47
N ALA A 210 2.31 17.96 -17.59
CA ALA A 210 3.63 18.46 -17.97
C ALA A 210 4.57 17.33 -18.40
N TRP A 211 4.53 16.18 -17.75
CA TRP A 211 5.31 15.01 -18.14
C TRP A 211 4.92 14.46 -19.52
N GLY A 212 3.63 14.47 -19.83
CA GLY A 212 3.14 14.10 -21.17
C GLY A 212 3.78 14.95 -22.26
N ARG A 213 3.75 16.28 -22.09
CA ARG A 213 4.36 17.24 -23.00
C ARG A 213 5.88 17.03 -23.12
N ASP A 214 6.55 16.91 -21.97
CA ASP A 214 8.02 16.82 -21.95
C ASP A 214 8.50 15.47 -22.52
N ARG A 215 7.74 14.39 -22.34
CA ARG A 215 8.04 13.09 -22.92
C ARG A 215 7.97 13.07 -24.46
N LEU A 216 7.04 13.82 -25.07
CA LEU A 216 6.96 14.00 -26.52
C LEU A 216 8.21 14.67 -27.13
N THR A 217 9.00 15.38 -26.31
CA THR A 217 10.20 16.11 -26.72
C THR A 217 11.48 15.56 -26.11
N ALA A 218 11.38 14.50 -25.32
CA ALA A 218 12.52 13.93 -24.62
C ALA A 218 13.56 13.37 -25.60
N SER A 219 14.82 13.67 -25.30
CA SER A 219 15.97 13.06 -25.98
C SER A 219 16.28 11.67 -25.41
N PRO A 220 16.99 10.78 -26.14
CA PRO A 220 17.46 9.53 -25.57
C PRO A 220 18.30 9.75 -24.31
N THR A 221 18.06 8.97 -23.25
CA THR A 221 18.86 9.03 -22.02
C THR A 221 20.32 8.65 -22.33
N PRO A 222 21.33 9.47 -22.00
CA PRO A 222 22.72 9.08 -22.21
C PRO A 222 23.16 8.01 -21.20
N ALA A 223 24.12 7.17 -21.58
CA ALA A 223 24.76 6.26 -20.66
C ALA A 223 25.62 7.05 -19.66
N LEU A 224 25.18 7.11 -18.39
CA LEU A 224 25.86 7.85 -17.32
C LEU A 224 26.81 6.97 -16.51
N GLY A 225 26.67 5.63 -16.58
CA GLY A 225 27.33 4.73 -15.66
C GLY A 225 26.84 4.91 -14.24
N LYS A 226 27.75 5.08 -13.29
CA LYS A 226 27.40 5.39 -11.89
C LYS A 226 27.08 6.87 -11.74
N ALA A 227 25.85 7.20 -11.37
CA ALA A 227 25.35 8.56 -11.26
C ALA A 227 24.51 8.75 -9.98
N ASP A 228 24.28 10.01 -9.65
CA ASP A 228 23.29 10.38 -8.64
C ASP A 228 21.89 10.36 -9.29
N VAL A 229 20.97 9.63 -8.69
CA VAL A 229 19.58 9.53 -9.16
C VAL A 229 18.63 10.04 -8.09
N VAL A 230 17.69 10.88 -8.49
CA VAL A 230 16.65 11.45 -7.64
C VAL A 230 15.32 10.79 -7.95
N PHE A 231 14.62 10.39 -6.89
CA PHE A 231 13.26 9.84 -6.90
C PHE A 231 12.36 10.83 -6.14
N SER A 232 11.33 11.34 -6.79
CA SER A 232 10.44 12.37 -6.22
C SER A 232 8.95 12.09 -6.46
N THR A 233 8.65 10.94 -7.03
CA THR A 233 7.31 10.52 -7.42
C THR A 233 6.95 9.16 -6.82
N ASP A 234 5.80 8.62 -7.18
CA ASP A 234 5.26 7.35 -6.67
C ASP A 234 6.28 6.19 -6.58
N PRO A 235 7.17 5.95 -7.55
CA PRO A 235 8.21 4.93 -7.46
C PRO A 235 9.13 5.03 -6.23
N ALA A 236 9.27 6.22 -5.62
CA ALA A 236 10.04 6.36 -4.38
C ALA A 236 9.52 5.50 -3.23
N LYS A 237 8.24 5.09 -3.27
CA LYS A 237 7.63 4.18 -2.27
C LYS A 237 8.41 2.87 -2.17
N GLU A 238 8.81 2.29 -3.29
CA GLU A 238 9.51 1.00 -3.35
C GLU A 238 10.80 0.99 -2.53
N LEU A 239 11.52 2.13 -2.52
CA LEU A 239 12.72 2.29 -1.71
C LEU A 239 12.44 2.14 -0.21
N TYR A 240 11.30 2.64 0.25
CA TYR A 240 10.93 2.61 1.67
C TYR A 240 10.18 1.35 2.05
N MET A 241 9.40 0.77 1.11
CA MET A 241 8.77 -0.54 1.31
C MET A 241 9.81 -1.64 1.55
N TYR A 242 10.99 -1.56 0.94
CA TYR A 242 12.10 -2.45 1.25
C TYR A 242 12.44 -2.49 2.75
N PHE A 243 12.51 -1.32 3.42
CA PHE A 243 12.79 -1.27 4.87
C PHE A 243 11.60 -1.75 5.70
N ILE A 244 10.37 -1.49 5.26
CA ILE A 244 9.14 -1.90 5.93
C ILE A 244 9.00 -3.42 5.90
N ASP A 245 9.09 -4.02 4.72
CA ASP A 245 8.85 -5.45 4.50
C ASP A 245 9.89 -6.33 5.20
N ARG A 246 11.14 -5.91 5.20
CA ARG A 246 12.21 -6.69 5.85
C ARG A 246 12.06 -6.81 7.36
N LEU A 247 11.24 -5.99 8.01
CA LEU A 247 10.90 -6.08 9.43
C LEU A 247 9.59 -6.81 9.68
N HIS A 248 8.94 -7.31 8.61
CA HIS A 248 7.71 -8.10 8.75
C HIS A 248 8.03 -9.50 9.30
N THR A 249 7.31 -9.91 10.34
CA THR A 249 7.55 -11.16 11.08
C THR A 249 7.54 -12.41 10.20
N THR A 250 6.73 -12.43 9.14
CA THR A 250 6.70 -13.53 8.18
C THR A 250 8.05 -13.68 7.46
N LEU A 251 8.65 -12.57 7.01
CA LEU A 251 9.92 -12.61 6.28
C LEU A 251 11.08 -12.97 7.22
N VAL A 252 11.06 -12.44 8.44
CA VAL A 252 12.06 -12.74 9.46
C VAL A 252 12.00 -14.23 9.85
N TYR A 253 10.81 -14.76 10.13
CA TYR A 253 10.63 -16.18 10.51
C TYR A 253 11.05 -17.14 9.39
N ARG A 254 10.72 -16.82 8.14
CA ARG A 254 11.06 -17.64 6.97
C ARG A 254 12.54 -17.54 6.54
N GLY A 255 13.34 -16.70 7.22
CA GLY A 255 14.73 -16.45 6.84
C GLY A 255 14.92 -15.66 5.54
N MET A 256 13.87 -15.02 5.05
CA MET A 256 13.93 -14.11 3.90
C MET A 256 14.48 -12.73 4.29
N SER A 257 14.38 -12.38 5.56
CA SER A 257 15.06 -11.24 6.17
C SER A 257 16.05 -11.76 7.23
N ASP A 258 17.29 -11.30 7.13
CA ASP A 258 18.38 -11.58 8.06
C ASP A 258 18.51 -10.50 9.16
N TRP A 259 17.65 -9.48 9.14
CA TRP A 259 17.72 -8.35 10.07
C TRP A 259 17.30 -8.72 11.48
N LYS A 260 18.11 -8.24 12.44
CA LYS A 260 17.85 -8.40 13.87
C LYS A 260 17.69 -7.04 14.53
N THR A 261 16.94 -7.01 15.62
CA THR A 261 16.87 -5.81 16.46
C THR A 261 18.26 -5.42 16.96
N GLY A 262 18.62 -4.13 16.78
CA GLY A 262 19.95 -3.59 17.04
C GLY A 262 20.84 -3.44 15.80
N ASP A 263 20.55 -4.14 14.70
CA ASP A 263 21.33 -4.03 13.47
C ASP A 263 21.14 -2.65 12.84
N THR A 264 22.21 -2.10 12.25
CA THR A 264 22.13 -0.93 11.37
C THR A 264 21.68 -1.38 9.99
N VAL A 265 20.47 -0.96 9.60
CA VAL A 265 19.76 -1.46 8.40
C VAL A 265 19.37 -0.36 7.41
N ALA A 266 19.49 0.89 7.82
CA ALA A 266 19.09 2.06 7.06
C ALA A 266 20.06 3.23 7.35
N PRO A 267 19.99 4.36 6.60
CA PRO A 267 20.75 5.56 6.90
C PRO A 267 20.58 6.00 8.36
N GLU A 268 21.66 6.49 9.01
CA GLU A 268 21.70 6.80 10.45
C GLU A 268 20.64 7.80 10.92
N ASN A 269 20.14 8.65 10.03
CA ASN A 269 19.09 9.63 10.32
C ASN A 269 17.67 9.09 10.03
N LEU A 270 17.52 7.90 9.44
CA LEU A 270 16.20 7.36 9.07
C LEU A 270 15.47 6.83 10.30
N THR A 271 14.24 7.30 10.49
CA THR A 271 13.29 6.77 11.45
C THR A 271 12.04 6.30 10.70
N LEU A 272 11.70 5.03 10.86
CA LEU A 272 10.51 4.38 10.31
C LEU A 272 9.55 4.00 11.43
N ARG A 273 8.30 4.39 11.30
CA ARG A 273 7.25 4.06 12.27
C ARG A 273 6.02 3.51 11.57
N ALA A 274 5.44 2.45 12.14
CA ALA A 274 4.03 2.16 11.96
C ALA A 274 3.22 3.16 12.79
N VAL A 275 2.14 3.70 12.22
CA VAL A 275 1.25 4.66 12.90
C VAL A 275 -0.19 4.22 12.76
N LYS A 276 -1.01 4.52 13.79
CA LYS A 276 -2.42 4.13 13.78
C LYS A 276 -3.20 4.82 12.66
N THR A 277 -2.93 6.09 12.41
CA THR A 277 -3.67 6.89 11.43
C THR A 277 -2.76 7.82 10.65
N LEU A 278 -3.14 8.07 9.39
CA LEU A 278 -2.61 9.14 8.54
C LEU A 278 -3.76 9.95 7.95
N PRO A 279 -3.59 11.25 7.70
CA PRO A 279 -4.59 12.04 7.01
C PRO A 279 -5.00 11.38 5.68
N ASN A 280 -6.28 11.33 5.38
CA ASN A 280 -6.82 10.79 4.12
C ASN A 280 -6.42 9.35 3.76
N SER A 281 -5.84 8.55 4.65
CA SER A 281 -5.48 7.17 4.38
C SER A 281 -6.72 6.26 4.27
N SER A 282 -6.69 5.34 3.30
CA SER A 282 -7.67 4.26 3.13
C SER A 282 -7.48 3.13 4.15
N ARG A 283 -6.47 3.21 5.03
CA ARG A 283 -6.07 2.16 5.97
C ARG A 283 -6.20 2.57 7.44
N ASN A 284 -6.96 3.62 7.73
CA ASN A 284 -7.21 4.08 9.09
C ASN A 284 -8.22 3.15 9.79
N THR A 285 -7.74 2.04 10.33
CA THR A 285 -8.54 1.07 11.09
C THR A 285 -8.08 1.00 12.53
N ALA A 286 -9.01 0.73 13.45
CA ALA A 286 -8.69 0.56 14.87
C ALA A 286 -8.10 -0.82 15.16
N TRP A 287 -8.42 -1.81 14.34
CA TRP A 287 -8.09 -3.23 14.49
C TRP A 287 -7.48 -3.77 13.21
N ASP A 288 -6.54 -4.68 13.36
CA ASP A 288 -5.98 -5.41 12.25
C ASP A 288 -6.89 -6.56 11.78
N ASP A 289 -6.39 -7.37 10.86
CA ASP A 289 -7.11 -8.47 10.24
C ASP A 289 -7.40 -9.65 11.19
N GLU A 290 -6.73 -9.70 12.34
CA GLU A 290 -6.88 -10.72 13.38
C GLU A 290 -7.55 -10.16 14.64
N GLY A 291 -8.04 -8.90 14.60
CA GLY A 291 -8.71 -8.21 15.69
C GLY A 291 -7.77 -7.64 16.75
N ALA A 292 -6.48 -7.57 16.50
CA ALA A 292 -5.54 -6.91 17.39
C ALA A 292 -5.61 -5.38 17.24
N PRO A 293 -5.49 -4.62 18.36
CA PRO A 293 -5.53 -3.17 18.28
C PRO A 293 -4.30 -2.61 17.58
N ILE A 294 -4.52 -1.80 16.55
CA ILE A 294 -3.45 -1.08 15.85
C ILE A 294 -2.99 0.09 16.73
N ARG A 295 -1.68 0.25 16.82
CA ARG A 295 -1.03 1.28 17.63
C ARG A 295 0.23 1.80 16.94
N ASP A 296 0.75 2.91 17.44
CA ASP A 296 2.05 3.41 17.00
C ASP A 296 3.17 2.48 17.44
N LEU A 297 4.10 2.19 16.52
CA LEU A 297 5.26 1.34 16.77
C LEU A 297 6.46 1.87 15.98
N THR A 298 7.58 2.11 16.65
CA THR A 298 8.83 2.45 15.98
C THR A 298 9.49 1.17 15.48
N LEU A 299 9.77 1.09 14.19
CA LEU A 299 10.39 -0.06 13.54
C LEU A 299 11.89 0.14 13.33
N ILE A 300 12.28 1.33 12.85
CA ILE A 300 13.66 1.77 12.72
C ILE A 300 13.81 3.09 13.46
N ASN A 301 14.87 3.23 14.23
CA ASN A 301 15.22 4.47 14.92
C ASN A 301 16.70 4.80 14.68
N GLY A 302 16.97 5.94 14.04
CA GLY A 302 18.32 6.33 13.72
C GLY A 302 19.08 5.26 12.94
N GLY A 303 18.45 4.70 11.89
CA GLY A 303 19.01 3.66 11.02
C GLY A 303 19.06 2.25 11.63
N LYS A 304 18.71 2.07 12.91
CA LYS A 304 18.75 0.76 13.58
C LYS A 304 17.36 0.14 13.65
N ALA A 305 17.26 -1.14 13.32
CA ALA A 305 16.06 -1.94 13.55
C ALA A 305 15.79 -2.07 15.06
N VAL A 306 14.57 -1.73 15.50
CA VAL A 306 14.20 -1.76 16.92
C VAL A 306 13.01 -2.64 17.22
N SER A 307 12.14 -2.89 16.24
CA SER A 307 10.97 -3.75 16.39
C SER A 307 10.63 -4.45 15.09
N TYR A 308 9.96 -5.58 15.21
CA TYR A 308 9.27 -6.25 14.10
C TYR A 308 7.77 -5.92 14.16
N TRP A 309 7.08 -6.10 13.04
CA TRP A 309 5.63 -5.95 12.92
C TRP A 309 5.06 -7.12 12.13
N GLY A 310 3.78 -7.43 12.30
CA GLY A 310 3.09 -8.48 11.56
C GLY A 310 2.12 -9.28 12.40
N GLY A 311 1.44 -10.22 11.76
CA GLY A 311 0.38 -11.03 12.33
C GLY A 311 0.81 -11.95 13.48
N ARG A 312 -0.16 -12.42 14.20
CA ARG A 312 -0.01 -13.15 15.45
C ARG A 312 0.76 -14.46 15.29
N GLN A 313 0.52 -15.20 14.22
CA GLN A 313 1.16 -16.50 14.00
C GLN A 313 2.69 -16.40 14.02
N PHE A 314 3.25 -15.59 13.13
CA PHE A 314 4.70 -15.47 12.99
C PHE A 314 5.34 -14.68 14.13
N SER A 315 4.59 -13.76 14.73
CA SER A 315 5.06 -13.06 15.94
C SER A 315 5.26 -14.03 17.10
N GLN A 316 4.34 -14.96 17.34
CA GLN A 316 4.52 -15.99 18.38
C GLN A 316 5.65 -16.96 18.04
N TYR A 317 5.84 -17.32 16.77
CA TYR A 317 6.96 -18.17 16.36
C TYR A 317 8.33 -17.51 16.60
N LEU A 318 8.38 -16.18 16.57
CA LEU A 318 9.56 -15.39 16.90
C LEU A 318 9.66 -15.07 18.41
N GLY A 319 8.72 -15.53 19.24
CA GLY A 319 8.70 -15.27 20.67
C GLY A 319 8.35 -13.83 21.06
N LEU A 320 7.64 -13.09 20.19
CA LEU A 320 7.18 -11.74 20.47
C LEU A 320 5.89 -11.78 21.30
N GLU A 321 5.83 -10.97 22.37
CA GLU A 321 4.68 -10.96 23.29
C GLU A 321 3.43 -10.37 22.65
N SER A 322 3.58 -9.31 21.83
CA SER A 322 2.46 -8.68 21.15
C SER A 322 2.89 -8.05 19.83
N SER A 323 2.14 -8.31 18.79
CA SER A 323 2.31 -7.72 17.48
C SER A 323 0.94 -7.49 16.83
N PHE A 324 0.92 -6.79 15.73
CA PHE A 324 -0.27 -6.50 14.93
C PHE A 324 0.15 -6.25 13.48
N GLU A 325 -0.76 -6.48 12.54
CA GLU A 325 -0.58 -6.06 11.16
C GLU A 325 -0.73 -4.54 11.07
N ALA A 326 0.37 -3.86 10.74
CA ALA A 326 0.39 -2.42 10.62
C ALA A 326 -0.17 -1.98 9.26
N ASN A 327 -0.92 -0.90 9.26
CA ASN A 327 -1.61 -0.43 8.06
C ASN A 327 -1.04 0.88 7.50
N ASN A 328 -0.48 1.75 8.36
CA ASN A 328 0.06 3.04 7.95
C ASN A 328 1.50 3.18 8.41
N PHE A 329 2.33 3.82 7.59
CA PHE A 329 3.75 4.00 7.90
C PHE A 329 4.21 5.43 7.64
N THR A 330 5.16 5.88 8.45
CA THR A 330 5.84 7.18 8.27
C THR A 330 7.34 7.00 8.25
N VAL A 331 8.01 7.69 7.34
CA VAL A 331 9.46 7.81 7.29
C VAL A 331 9.85 9.27 7.53
N SER A 332 10.78 9.47 8.44
CA SER A 332 11.29 10.80 8.83
C SER A 332 12.79 10.77 9.12
N GLY A 333 13.36 11.92 9.40
CA GLY A 333 14.76 12.09 9.76
C GLY A 333 15.60 12.83 8.70
N GLY A 334 15.02 13.18 7.55
CA GLY A 334 15.68 14.04 6.57
C GLY A 334 16.06 15.40 7.16
N THR A 335 17.25 15.85 6.89
CA THR A 335 17.78 17.15 7.36
C THR A 335 17.90 18.17 6.25
N GLU A 336 17.98 17.73 5.00
CA GLU A 336 18.11 18.55 3.82
C GLU A 336 16.72 18.88 3.23
N SER A 337 16.60 20.04 2.59
CA SER A 337 15.40 20.36 1.83
C SER A 337 15.36 19.61 0.50
N ALA A 338 14.19 19.46 -0.07
CA ALA A 338 13.99 18.91 -1.42
C ALA A 338 14.78 19.70 -2.48
N ALA A 339 14.96 21.01 -2.29
CA ALA A 339 15.75 21.86 -3.17
C ALA A 339 17.26 21.60 -3.03
N GLU A 340 17.77 21.40 -1.82
CA GLU A 340 19.17 21.07 -1.58
C GLU A 340 19.54 19.71 -2.20
N LEU A 341 18.65 18.73 -2.15
CA LEU A 341 18.86 17.43 -2.80
C LEU A 341 18.86 17.48 -4.33
N ARG A 342 18.34 18.56 -4.93
CA ARG A 342 18.32 18.82 -6.37
C ARG A 342 19.43 19.77 -6.82
N THR A 343 20.59 19.74 -6.17
CA THR A 343 21.76 20.57 -6.54
C THR A 343 22.83 19.77 -7.25
N GLY A 344 23.58 20.41 -8.15
CA GLY A 344 24.64 19.78 -8.95
C GLY A 344 24.08 18.93 -10.09
N ASP A 345 24.88 17.95 -10.51
CA ASP A 345 24.50 17.04 -11.61
C ASP A 345 23.79 15.81 -11.06
N PHE A 346 22.66 15.42 -11.64
CA PHE A 346 21.87 14.24 -11.28
C PHE A 346 20.84 13.91 -12.36
N LEU A 347 20.29 12.72 -12.29
CA LEU A 347 19.13 12.29 -13.07
C LEU A 347 17.91 12.19 -12.17
N GLU A 348 16.86 13.00 -12.38
CA GLU A 348 15.60 12.89 -11.68
C GLU A 348 14.63 12.04 -12.50
N VAL A 349 14.35 10.83 -12.07
CA VAL A 349 13.40 9.94 -12.77
C VAL A 349 12.02 10.15 -12.19
N VAL A 350 11.08 10.58 -13.04
CA VAL A 350 9.71 10.90 -12.64
C VAL A 350 8.69 9.86 -13.12
N GLU A 351 9.01 9.11 -14.17
CA GLU A 351 8.14 8.05 -14.70
C GLU A 351 8.97 6.84 -15.14
N PHE A 352 8.52 5.67 -14.70
CA PHE A 352 9.05 4.37 -15.12
C PHE A 352 7.97 3.58 -15.86
N SER A 353 8.36 2.65 -16.72
CA SER A 353 7.43 1.63 -17.21
C SER A 353 7.24 0.53 -16.17
N ASP A 354 8.31 0.19 -15.47
CA ASP A 354 8.37 -0.76 -14.38
C ASP A 354 9.55 -0.37 -13.46
N PHE A 355 9.30 -0.26 -12.17
CA PHE A 355 10.33 -0.02 -11.15
C PHE A 355 10.04 -0.89 -9.95
N GLN A 356 11.01 -1.65 -9.54
CA GLN A 356 10.90 -2.58 -8.43
C GLN A 356 12.14 -2.54 -7.54
N VAL A 357 11.92 -2.85 -6.28
CA VAL A 357 12.97 -3.18 -5.32
C VAL A 357 12.69 -4.57 -4.77
N ASP A 358 13.59 -5.51 -5.01
CA ASP A 358 13.49 -6.85 -4.43
C ASP A 358 13.71 -6.78 -2.92
N PHE A 359 12.70 -7.11 -2.15
CA PHE A 359 12.74 -7.02 -0.69
C PHE A 359 13.66 -8.06 -0.02
N ILE A 360 14.10 -9.10 -0.74
CA ILE A 360 15.03 -10.10 -0.21
C ILE A 360 16.47 -9.65 -0.46
N THR A 361 16.80 -9.34 -1.71
CA THR A 361 18.18 -9.01 -2.13
C THR A 361 18.52 -7.54 -1.95
N GLY A 362 17.54 -6.65 -2.07
CA GLY A 362 17.71 -5.19 -2.12
C GLY A 362 18.06 -4.67 -3.51
N ASP A 363 18.02 -5.53 -4.54
CA ASP A 363 18.24 -5.10 -5.92
C ASP A 363 17.11 -4.19 -6.37
N LEU A 364 17.46 -3.08 -6.97
CA LEU A 364 16.52 -2.16 -7.60
C LEU A 364 16.78 -2.08 -9.10
N ALA A 365 15.71 -2.02 -9.87
CA ALA A 365 15.77 -1.85 -11.31
C ALA A 365 14.51 -1.16 -11.83
N GLY A 366 14.64 -0.39 -12.92
CA GLY A 366 13.50 0.20 -13.59
C GLY A 366 13.85 0.78 -14.95
N GLU A 367 12.90 0.70 -15.90
CA GLU A 367 13.02 1.29 -17.22
C GLU A 367 12.50 2.71 -17.22
N ILE A 368 13.27 3.66 -17.70
CA ILE A 368 12.97 5.09 -17.71
C ILE A 368 11.98 5.40 -18.83
N ARG A 369 10.79 5.89 -18.45
CA ARG A 369 9.83 6.49 -19.38
C ARG A 369 10.04 7.99 -19.53
N LEU A 370 10.33 8.67 -18.42
CA LEU A 370 10.70 10.07 -18.40
C LEU A 370 11.62 10.35 -17.22
N ALA A 371 12.70 11.06 -17.51
CA ALA A 371 13.59 11.63 -16.50
C ALA A 371 14.05 13.04 -16.93
N TYR A 372 14.53 13.81 -15.96
CA TYR A 372 15.16 15.10 -16.20
C TYR A 372 16.64 14.98 -15.87
N LEU A 373 17.47 15.15 -16.90
CA LEU A 373 18.92 15.22 -16.73
C LEU A 373 19.32 16.63 -16.36
N HIS A 374 19.75 16.81 -15.12
CA HIS A 374 20.36 18.03 -14.61
C HIS A 374 21.87 17.95 -14.81
N ARG A 375 22.42 18.79 -15.68
CA ARG A 375 23.86 18.82 -15.97
C ARG A 375 24.29 20.23 -16.36
N ASP A 376 25.38 20.72 -15.79
CA ASP A 376 25.96 22.06 -16.06
C ASP A 376 24.91 23.18 -15.95
N GLY A 377 24.00 23.09 -14.98
CA GLY A 377 22.91 24.07 -14.75
C GLY A 377 21.79 24.04 -15.79
N LYS A 378 21.78 23.06 -16.70
CA LYS A 378 20.68 22.81 -17.66
C LYS A 378 19.85 21.63 -17.23
N VAL A 379 18.55 21.70 -17.55
CA VAL A 379 17.59 20.61 -17.36
C VAL A 379 17.12 20.13 -18.73
N THR A 380 17.27 18.85 -19.01
CA THR A 380 16.88 18.26 -20.30
C THR A 380 15.98 17.07 -20.05
N PRO A 381 14.77 17.01 -20.61
CA PRO A 381 13.94 15.82 -20.57
C PRO A 381 14.57 14.70 -21.39
N VAL A 382 14.66 13.50 -20.79
CA VAL A 382 15.26 12.31 -21.41
C VAL A 382 14.35 11.09 -21.20
N SER A 383 14.41 10.14 -22.10
CA SER A 383 13.56 8.93 -22.11
C SER A 383 14.32 7.70 -22.57
N GLY A 384 13.88 6.53 -22.13
CA GLY A 384 14.50 5.25 -22.41
C GLY A 384 15.74 4.97 -21.56
N GLY A 385 16.33 3.79 -21.71
CA GLY A 385 17.36 3.29 -20.83
C GLY A 385 16.79 2.81 -19.49
N SER A 386 17.68 2.56 -18.53
CA SER A 386 17.29 2.00 -17.23
C SER A 386 18.15 2.49 -16.08
N VAL A 387 17.63 2.36 -14.86
CA VAL A 387 18.40 2.48 -13.62
C VAL A 387 18.51 1.12 -12.95
N SER A 388 19.64 0.85 -12.29
CA SER A 388 19.83 -0.35 -11.49
C SER A 388 20.83 -0.12 -10.35
N GLY A 389 20.68 -0.92 -9.27
CA GLY A 389 21.56 -0.86 -8.12
C GLY A 389 21.15 -1.84 -7.04
N ASN A 390 21.74 -1.74 -5.86
CA ASN A 390 21.34 -2.49 -4.68
C ASN A 390 21.27 -1.55 -3.48
N ILE A 391 20.13 -1.52 -2.79
CA ILE A 391 19.90 -0.59 -1.66
C ILE A 391 20.96 -0.76 -0.58
N ARG A 392 21.38 -1.99 -0.25
CA ARG A 392 22.39 -2.24 0.79
C ARG A 392 23.74 -1.61 0.46
N GLU A 393 24.12 -1.61 -0.83
CA GLU A 393 25.36 -1.01 -1.30
C GLU A 393 25.26 0.53 -1.42
N LEU A 394 24.03 1.03 -1.55
CA LEU A 394 23.75 2.46 -1.75
C LEU A 394 23.45 3.21 -0.44
N LEU A 395 23.43 2.55 0.73
CA LEU A 395 23.05 3.15 2.00
C LEU A 395 23.86 4.40 2.36
N ASP A 396 25.18 4.38 2.15
CA ASP A 396 26.06 5.53 2.43
C ASP A 396 25.76 6.76 1.53
N GLY A 397 25.15 6.51 0.38
CA GLY A 397 24.72 7.53 -0.57
C GLY A 397 23.22 7.85 -0.52
N PHE A 398 22.48 7.26 0.41
CA PHE A 398 21.03 7.39 0.52
C PHE A 398 20.70 8.67 1.31
N ARG A 399 20.28 9.72 0.62
CA ARG A 399 19.89 11.01 1.20
C ARG A 399 18.42 11.27 0.90
N PHE A 400 17.71 11.91 1.83
CA PHE A 400 16.28 12.17 1.69
C PHE A 400 15.87 13.48 2.36
N SER A 401 14.79 14.09 1.85
CA SER A 401 14.34 15.41 2.26
C SER A 401 13.63 15.42 3.61
N LYS A 402 13.64 16.59 4.26
CA LYS A 402 12.81 16.85 5.44
C LYS A 402 11.34 17.05 5.10
N GLU A 403 11.03 17.54 3.91
CA GLU A 403 9.67 17.61 3.38
C GLU A 403 9.18 16.20 3.06
N THR A 404 7.89 15.97 3.26
CA THR A 404 7.26 14.67 3.07
C THR A 404 6.15 14.75 2.03
N ARG A 405 5.85 13.59 1.41
CA ARG A 405 4.69 13.38 0.53
C ARG A 405 3.96 12.11 0.95
N GLN A 406 2.67 12.17 0.95
CA GLN A 406 1.83 11.00 1.31
C GLN A 406 1.36 10.29 0.06
N TYR A 407 1.49 8.96 0.09
CA TYR A 407 0.93 8.03 -0.90
C TYR A 407 0.02 7.06 -0.15
N ASP A 408 -1.26 7.39 -0.05
CA ASP A 408 -2.27 6.67 0.74
C ASP A 408 -1.80 6.40 2.18
N CYS A 409 -1.45 5.17 2.48
CA CYS A 409 -1.03 4.71 3.83
C CYS A 409 0.47 4.91 4.13
N LEU A 410 1.20 5.56 3.25
CA LEU A 410 2.64 5.75 3.37
C LEU A 410 3.01 7.24 3.27
N LEU A 411 3.54 7.82 4.36
CA LEU A 411 4.10 9.17 4.42
C LEU A 411 5.62 9.08 4.39
N ILE A 412 6.24 9.47 3.27
CA ILE A 412 7.68 9.35 3.04
C ILE A 412 8.30 10.71 2.69
N PRO A 413 9.64 10.86 2.73
CA PRO A 413 10.32 12.01 2.19
C PRO A 413 9.90 12.31 0.76
N ALA A 414 9.63 13.58 0.47
CA ALA A 414 9.18 14.04 -0.85
C ALA A 414 10.23 13.84 -1.94
N VAL A 415 11.51 13.80 -1.57
CA VAL A 415 12.64 13.60 -2.47
C VAL A 415 13.66 12.68 -1.83
N THR A 416 14.08 11.67 -2.59
CA THR A 416 15.16 10.75 -2.23
C THR A 416 16.24 10.81 -3.29
N ARG A 417 17.51 10.99 -2.89
CA ARG A 417 18.68 10.97 -3.78
C ARG A 417 19.57 9.80 -3.41
N LEU A 418 19.83 8.94 -4.38
CA LEU A 418 20.76 7.83 -4.27
C LEU A 418 22.01 8.12 -5.08
N ARG A 419 23.19 7.98 -4.46
CA ARG A 419 24.47 8.14 -5.13
C ARG A 419 24.97 6.80 -5.65
N GLY A 420 25.48 6.78 -6.88
CA GLY A 420 26.14 5.59 -7.43
C GLY A 420 25.19 4.57 -8.06
N VAL A 421 23.96 4.98 -8.37
CA VAL A 421 23.03 4.16 -9.18
C VAL A 421 23.58 4.00 -10.60
N THR A 422 23.49 2.82 -11.16
CA THR A 422 23.87 2.60 -12.55
C THR A 422 22.78 3.09 -13.47
N VAL A 423 23.12 3.97 -14.41
CA VAL A 423 22.23 4.48 -15.45
C VAL A 423 22.72 3.98 -16.80
N THR A 424 21.93 3.10 -17.41
CA THR A 424 22.16 2.61 -18.77
C THR A 424 21.44 3.51 -19.76
N GLY A 425 22.13 3.98 -20.79
CA GLY A 425 21.53 4.84 -21.80
C GLY A 425 20.51 4.10 -22.67
N ALA A 426 19.67 4.88 -23.35
CA ALA A 426 18.83 4.34 -24.41
C ALA A 426 19.73 3.96 -25.60
N GLU A 427 19.48 2.80 -26.19
CA GLU A 427 20.11 2.44 -27.49
C GLU A 427 19.62 3.43 -28.54
N ASN A 428 20.55 3.95 -29.35
CA ASN A 428 20.18 4.71 -30.53
C ASN A 428 19.49 3.76 -31.52
N GLY A 429 18.15 3.83 -31.56
CA GLY A 429 17.33 3.10 -32.53
C GLY A 429 17.52 3.62 -33.96
#